data_a28a3a1a8ef7146da904c37a5ed3d538
#
_entry.id   a28a3a1a8ef7146da904c37a5ed3d538
#
_cell.length_a   1.000
_cell.length_b   1.000
_cell.length_c   1.000
_cell.angle_alpha   90.00
_cell.angle_beta   90.00
_cell.angle_gamma   90.00
#
_symmetry.space_group_name_H-M   'P 1'
#
loop_
_entity.id
_entity.type
_entity.pdbx_description
1 polymer ?
#
loop_
_entity_poly.entity_id
_entity_poly.type
_entity_poly.pdbx_seq_one_letter_code
_entity_poly.pdbx_strand_id
1 'polypeptide(L)'
;MIESAARRLASELVDRRESINRELSRNGVRFGIYKNGEYHDRLFPYDPIPRIIESDEFDRMEAGLKQRVNALNAYLRDIYSDKQAIKDGIVPEEYVYTSAGYFPQVNGVTPPGGVFAHVAGEDLVQGQDGQWWVLEDNLRIPSGASYPLFARDIERRITPSLSPNVRVRDNRDYPRPLRQSMVFVSPNGSTAAPPPGRYNSAFFEHAYLAEKTGAALAFPEDLEVVDNKVYFLDYAGRKHRVGVVYRRLSDEYLDPFAFNPDRSEERRVGKECRS
;
A
#
# COMPACT_ATOMS: atom_id res chain seq x y z
N MET A 1 -40.20 -13.89 2.85
CA MET A 1 -39.27 -14.24 1.74
C MET A 1 -37.84 -13.74 2.00
N ILE A 2 -37.63 -12.45 2.30
CA ILE A 2 -36.31 -11.86 2.59
C ILE A 2 -35.69 -12.49 3.85
N GLU A 3 -36.47 -12.66 4.92
CA GLU A 3 -36.00 -13.25 6.18
C GLU A 3 -35.52 -14.70 6.05
N SER A 4 -36.22 -15.50 5.23
CA SER A 4 -35.82 -16.89 4.97
C SER A 4 -34.57 -16.99 4.10
N ALA A 5 -34.34 -16.02 3.20
CA ALA A 5 -33.13 -15.92 2.40
C ALA A 5 -31.94 -15.50 3.28
N ALA A 6 -32.14 -14.51 4.16
CA ALA A 6 -31.12 -14.08 5.10
C ALA A 6 -30.70 -15.17 6.07
N ARG A 7 -31.64 -15.96 6.60
CA ARG A 7 -31.33 -17.11 7.48
C ARG A 7 -30.55 -18.22 6.76
N ARG A 8 -30.92 -18.53 5.51
CA ARG A 8 -30.16 -19.48 4.69
C ARG A 8 -28.75 -19.00 4.42
N LEU A 9 -28.61 -17.71 4.07
CA LEU A 9 -27.33 -17.08 3.84
C LEU A 9 -26.45 -17.12 5.09
N ALA A 10 -27.01 -16.78 6.25
CA ALA A 10 -26.31 -16.84 7.53
C ALA A 10 -25.83 -18.27 7.86
N SER A 11 -26.69 -19.28 7.66
CA SER A 11 -26.30 -20.68 7.85
C SER A 11 -25.17 -21.09 6.89
N GLU A 12 -25.29 -20.77 5.61
CA GLU A 12 -24.26 -21.07 4.61
C GLU A 12 -22.91 -20.41 4.96
N LEU A 13 -22.94 -19.19 5.48
CA LEU A 13 -21.73 -18.46 5.88
C LEU A 13 -21.07 -19.10 7.10
N VAL A 14 -21.84 -19.57 8.08
CA VAL A 14 -21.32 -20.33 9.25
C VAL A 14 -20.62 -21.58 8.78
N ASP A 15 -21.26 -22.37 7.91
CA ASP A 15 -20.71 -23.62 7.39
C ASP A 15 -19.43 -23.40 6.59
N ARG A 16 -19.31 -22.25 5.93
CA ARG A 16 -18.12 -21.90 5.12
C ARG A 16 -17.02 -21.20 5.89
N ARG A 17 -17.28 -20.74 7.11
CA ARG A 17 -16.31 -20.00 7.93
C ARG A 17 -15.00 -20.76 8.12
N GLU A 18 -15.08 -22.07 8.38
CA GLU A 18 -13.87 -22.88 8.52
C GLU A 18 -13.08 -23.00 7.20
N SER A 19 -13.77 -23.07 6.07
CA SER A 19 -13.14 -23.12 4.76
C SER A 19 -12.46 -21.81 4.41
N ILE A 20 -13.08 -20.67 4.77
CA ILE A 20 -12.51 -19.35 4.65
C ILE A 20 -11.24 -19.23 5.51
N ASN A 21 -11.33 -19.61 6.79
CA ASN A 21 -10.20 -19.53 7.72
C ASN A 21 -9.05 -20.44 7.28
N ARG A 22 -9.33 -21.62 6.76
CA ARG A 22 -8.30 -22.52 6.19
C ARG A 22 -7.61 -21.88 4.98
N GLU A 23 -8.37 -21.22 4.10
CA GLU A 23 -7.81 -20.57 2.91
C GLU A 23 -6.95 -19.36 3.29
N LEU A 24 -7.41 -18.54 4.22
CA LEU A 24 -6.62 -17.43 4.78
C LEU A 24 -5.31 -17.92 5.41
N SER A 25 -5.40 -18.99 6.24
CA SER A 25 -4.23 -19.55 6.90
C SER A 25 -3.23 -20.16 5.91
N ARG A 26 -3.74 -20.95 4.94
CA ARG A 26 -2.93 -21.62 3.91
C ARG A 26 -2.13 -20.64 3.05
N ASN A 27 -2.71 -19.46 2.77
CA ASN A 27 -2.08 -18.43 1.97
C ASN A 27 -1.34 -17.38 2.82
N GLY A 28 -1.25 -17.57 4.13
CA GLY A 28 -0.57 -16.64 5.03
C GLY A 28 -1.20 -15.26 5.08
N VAL A 29 -2.53 -15.16 4.84
CA VAL A 29 -3.27 -13.89 4.87
C VAL A 29 -3.47 -13.48 6.31
N ARG A 30 -2.48 -12.79 6.83
CA ARG A 30 -2.41 -12.37 8.24
C ARG A 30 -2.28 -10.87 8.33
N PHE A 31 -2.67 -10.35 9.47
CA PHE A 31 -2.52 -8.94 9.81
C PHE A 31 -2.12 -8.82 11.27
N GLY A 32 -0.89 -8.40 11.50
CA GLY A 32 -0.37 -8.18 12.85
C GLY A 32 -0.83 -6.85 13.43
N ILE A 33 -1.12 -6.86 14.71
CA ILE A 33 -1.43 -5.65 15.47
C ILE A 33 -0.51 -5.55 16.68
N TYR A 34 -0.18 -4.32 17.07
CA TYR A 34 0.44 -4.06 18.35
C TYR A 34 -0.65 -3.75 19.37
N LYS A 35 -0.64 -4.49 20.49
CA LYS A 35 -1.52 -4.27 21.62
C LYS A 35 -0.69 -4.26 22.89
N ASN A 36 -0.75 -3.16 23.65
CA ASN A 36 0.05 -2.97 24.87
C ASN A 36 1.57 -3.15 24.67
N GLY A 37 2.09 -2.77 23.49
CA GLY A 37 3.50 -2.93 23.15
C GLY A 37 3.90 -4.32 22.64
N GLU A 38 3.00 -5.29 22.63
CA GLU A 38 3.25 -6.64 22.12
C GLU A 38 2.69 -6.83 20.72
N TYR A 39 3.46 -7.50 19.87
CA TYR A 39 3.03 -7.87 18.52
C TYR A 39 2.15 -9.11 18.55
N HIS A 40 0.93 -9.00 18.03
CA HIS A 40 -0.01 -10.10 17.88
C HIS A 40 -0.26 -10.39 16.41
N ASP A 41 0.29 -11.49 15.94
CA ASP A 41 0.01 -12.00 14.60
C ASP A 41 -1.31 -12.76 14.57
N ARG A 42 -2.25 -12.34 13.71
CA ARG A 42 -3.59 -12.94 13.59
C ARG A 42 -4.00 -13.14 12.15
N LEU A 43 -4.90 -14.07 11.91
CA LEU A 43 -5.55 -14.16 10.61
C LEU A 43 -6.26 -12.83 10.30
N PHE A 44 -6.22 -12.45 9.02
CA PHE A 44 -6.96 -11.27 8.56
C PHE A 44 -8.44 -11.41 8.91
N PRO A 45 -9.05 -10.42 9.58
CA PRO A 45 -10.46 -10.47 9.95
C PRO A 45 -11.32 -10.24 8.69
N TYR A 46 -11.73 -11.34 8.08
CA TYR A 46 -12.51 -11.30 6.86
C TYR A 46 -14.01 -11.44 7.17
N ASP A 47 -14.79 -10.47 6.71
CA ASP A 47 -16.26 -10.55 6.68
C ASP A 47 -16.69 -11.04 5.28
N PRO A 48 -17.34 -12.21 5.18
CA PRO A 48 -17.78 -12.73 3.91
C PRO A 48 -19.01 -12.01 3.33
N ILE A 49 -19.66 -11.13 4.09
CA ILE A 49 -20.79 -10.34 3.59
C ILE A 49 -20.26 -9.12 2.84
N PRO A 50 -20.40 -9.05 1.51
CA PRO A 50 -19.82 -7.96 0.75
C PRO A 50 -20.61 -6.67 0.99
N ARG A 51 -19.88 -5.56 1.16
CA ARG A 51 -20.46 -4.23 1.04
C ARG A 51 -20.64 -3.91 -0.44
N ILE A 52 -21.85 -3.63 -0.85
CA ILE A 52 -22.17 -3.29 -2.23
C ILE A 52 -22.09 -1.76 -2.39
N ILE A 53 -21.35 -1.32 -3.39
CA ILE A 53 -21.26 0.07 -3.84
C ILE A 53 -21.75 0.08 -5.28
N GLU A 54 -22.78 0.86 -5.56
CA GLU A 54 -23.34 0.96 -6.90
C GLU A 54 -22.37 1.62 -7.89
N SER A 55 -22.49 1.27 -9.15
CA SER A 55 -21.54 1.67 -10.18
C SER A 55 -21.40 3.17 -10.33
N ASP A 56 -22.53 3.90 -10.34
CA ASP A 56 -22.56 5.35 -10.46
C ASP A 56 -22.03 6.07 -9.22
N GLU A 57 -22.26 5.49 -8.04
CA GLU A 57 -21.68 5.96 -6.78
C GLU A 57 -20.17 5.81 -6.80
N PHE A 58 -19.65 4.66 -7.23
CA PHE A 58 -18.22 4.42 -7.37
C PHE A 58 -17.58 5.36 -8.40
N ASP A 59 -18.24 5.61 -9.54
CA ASP A 59 -17.72 6.52 -10.56
C ASP A 59 -17.58 7.97 -10.04
N ARG A 60 -18.54 8.43 -9.22
CA ARG A 60 -18.44 9.75 -8.57
C ARG A 60 -17.28 9.81 -7.59
N MET A 61 -17.12 8.77 -6.75
CA MET A 61 -15.97 8.69 -5.83
C MET A 61 -14.66 8.68 -6.60
N GLU A 62 -14.53 7.85 -7.61
CA GLU A 62 -13.31 7.74 -8.43
C GLU A 62 -12.93 9.09 -9.06
N ALA A 63 -13.92 9.81 -9.61
CA ALA A 63 -13.66 11.13 -10.18
C ALA A 63 -13.16 12.13 -9.14
N GLY A 64 -13.78 12.16 -7.95
CA GLY A 64 -13.36 13.03 -6.85
C GLY A 64 -11.97 12.67 -6.33
N LEU A 65 -11.66 11.38 -6.15
CA LEU A 65 -10.35 10.93 -5.71
C LEU A 65 -9.25 11.24 -6.72
N LYS A 66 -9.52 11.08 -8.02
CA LYS A 66 -8.57 11.48 -9.07
C LYS A 66 -8.26 12.98 -9.02
N GLN A 67 -9.29 13.82 -8.84
CA GLN A 67 -9.09 15.26 -8.68
C GLN A 67 -8.23 15.56 -7.44
N ARG A 68 -8.53 14.91 -6.31
CA ARG A 68 -7.81 15.09 -5.05
C ARG A 68 -6.33 14.71 -5.16
N VAL A 69 -6.01 13.54 -5.70
CA VAL A 69 -4.63 13.08 -5.89
C VAL A 69 -3.84 14.01 -6.82
N ASN A 70 -4.48 14.51 -7.87
CA ASN A 70 -3.86 15.49 -8.76
C ASN A 70 -3.56 16.80 -8.04
N ALA A 71 -4.47 17.30 -7.20
CA ALA A 71 -4.25 18.49 -6.40
C ALA A 71 -3.12 18.31 -5.38
N LEU A 72 -3.08 17.15 -4.70
CA LEU A 72 -2.01 16.81 -3.76
C LEU A 72 -0.64 16.71 -4.44
N ASN A 73 -0.57 16.10 -5.63
CA ASN A 73 0.67 16.08 -6.42
C ASN A 73 1.08 17.49 -6.89
N ALA A 74 0.13 18.35 -7.26
CA ALA A 74 0.41 19.74 -7.60
C ALA A 74 0.97 20.53 -6.40
N TYR A 75 0.39 20.31 -5.22
CA TYR A 75 0.88 20.90 -3.97
C TYR A 75 2.30 20.43 -3.62
N LEU A 76 2.58 19.12 -3.71
CA LEU A 76 3.93 18.60 -3.46
C LEU A 76 4.95 19.18 -4.44
N ARG A 77 4.58 19.32 -5.70
CA ARG A 77 5.43 19.97 -6.71
C ARG A 77 5.74 21.41 -6.34
N ASP A 78 4.74 22.16 -5.91
CA ASP A 78 4.93 23.56 -5.51
C ASP A 78 5.81 23.67 -4.28
N ILE A 79 5.55 22.91 -3.22
CA ILE A 79 6.30 22.94 -1.96
C ILE A 79 7.78 22.58 -2.14
N TYR A 80 8.11 21.68 -3.06
CA TYR A 80 9.50 21.30 -3.35
C TYR A 80 10.15 22.10 -4.49
N SER A 81 9.45 23.12 -5.06
CA SER A 81 9.99 24.02 -6.07
C SER A 81 9.79 25.50 -5.69
N ASP A 82 8.79 26.14 -6.29
CA ASP A 82 8.57 27.58 -6.20
C ASP A 82 7.95 28.04 -4.89
N LYS A 83 7.28 27.16 -4.17
CA LYS A 83 6.61 27.41 -2.87
C LYS A 83 5.59 28.55 -2.96
N GLN A 84 4.84 28.57 -4.04
CA GLN A 84 3.87 29.64 -4.29
C GLN A 84 2.74 29.64 -3.25
N ALA A 85 2.31 28.46 -2.80
CA ALA A 85 1.29 28.34 -1.75
C ALA A 85 1.72 29.00 -0.42
N ILE A 86 3.01 28.99 -0.10
CA ILE A 86 3.57 29.70 1.07
C ILE A 86 3.64 31.21 0.79
N LYS A 87 4.18 31.60 -0.37
CA LYS A 87 4.33 33.03 -0.75
C LYS A 87 3.00 33.78 -0.80
N ASP A 88 1.95 33.06 -1.24
CA ASP A 88 0.59 33.64 -1.31
C ASP A 88 -0.16 33.55 0.04
N GLY A 89 0.49 33.04 1.08
CA GLY A 89 -0.12 32.91 2.42
C GLY A 89 -1.25 31.90 2.52
N ILE A 90 -1.38 31.01 1.54
CA ILE A 90 -2.41 29.95 1.54
C ILE A 90 -2.06 28.90 2.60
N VAL A 91 -0.76 28.55 2.71
CA VAL A 91 -0.25 27.63 3.70
C VAL A 91 0.80 28.34 4.54
N PRO A 92 0.64 28.41 5.87
CA PRO A 92 1.68 28.95 6.74
C PRO A 92 2.98 28.13 6.61
N GLU A 93 4.11 28.83 6.44
CA GLU A 93 5.42 28.16 6.23
C GLU A 93 5.80 27.24 7.39
N GLU A 94 5.40 27.59 8.61
CA GLU A 94 5.66 26.79 9.80
C GLU A 94 5.06 25.39 9.71
N TYR A 95 3.87 25.24 9.12
CA TYR A 95 3.23 23.91 8.96
C TYR A 95 4.00 23.03 7.99
N VAL A 96 4.68 23.63 7.02
CA VAL A 96 5.52 22.88 6.09
C VAL A 96 6.84 22.49 6.74
N TYR A 97 7.57 23.47 7.28
CA TYR A 97 8.94 23.24 7.73
C TYR A 97 9.06 22.53 9.08
N THR A 98 8.01 22.55 9.91
CA THR A 98 7.97 21.76 11.16
C THR A 98 7.38 20.37 10.95
N SER A 99 6.84 20.07 9.75
CA SER A 99 6.30 18.75 9.45
C SER A 99 7.42 17.70 9.37
N ALA A 100 7.27 16.62 10.13
CA ALA A 100 8.17 15.47 10.03
C ALA A 100 8.17 14.79 8.64
N GLY A 101 7.15 15.08 7.82
CA GLY A 101 7.05 14.58 6.44
C GLY A 101 7.71 15.49 5.40
N TYR A 102 8.23 16.65 5.78
CA TYR A 102 8.96 17.53 4.88
C TYR A 102 10.44 17.15 4.83
N PHE A 103 10.94 16.84 3.65
CA PHE A 103 12.34 16.46 3.43
C PHE A 103 13.07 17.55 2.62
N PRO A 104 13.87 18.44 3.25
CA PRO A 104 14.61 19.47 2.54
C PRO A 104 15.51 18.95 1.41
N GLN A 105 15.96 17.71 1.50
CA GLN A 105 16.77 17.03 0.48
C GLN A 105 16.05 16.87 -0.86
N VAL A 106 14.72 16.95 -0.86
CA VAL A 106 13.87 16.83 -2.06
C VAL A 106 13.68 18.17 -2.76
N ASN A 107 14.09 19.28 -2.15
CA ASN A 107 13.98 20.60 -2.79
C ASN A 107 14.69 20.64 -4.14
N GLY A 108 13.97 21.08 -5.18
CA GLY A 108 14.47 21.17 -6.55
C GLY A 108 14.55 19.83 -7.30
N VAL A 109 14.16 18.72 -6.66
CA VAL A 109 14.07 17.41 -7.34
C VAL A 109 12.78 17.36 -8.15
N THR A 110 12.91 17.03 -9.44
CA THR A 110 11.76 16.77 -10.32
C THR A 110 11.67 15.25 -10.56
N PRO A 111 10.70 14.56 -9.97
CA PRO A 111 10.52 13.13 -10.21
C PRO A 111 10.08 12.86 -11.65
N PRO A 112 10.23 11.61 -12.15
CA PRO A 112 9.73 11.22 -13.47
C PRO A 112 8.26 11.61 -13.66
N GLY A 113 7.97 12.30 -14.78
CA GLY A 113 6.63 12.82 -15.07
C GLY A 113 6.12 13.92 -14.13
N GLY A 114 6.96 14.45 -13.22
CA GLY A 114 6.55 15.42 -12.22
C GLY A 114 5.57 14.88 -11.17
N VAL A 115 5.51 13.57 -10.99
CA VAL A 115 4.62 12.88 -10.06
C VAL A 115 5.40 12.49 -8.81
N PHE A 116 5.00 13.03 -7.65
CA PHE A 116 5.61 12.74 -6.34
C PHE A 116 4.97 11.50 -5.69
N ALA A 117 3.65 11.39 -5.75
CA ALA A 117 2.91 10.25 -5.22
C ALA A 117 2.26 9.46 -6.38
N HIS A 118 2.84 8.30 -6.73
CA HIS A 118 2.35 7.42 -7.79
C HIS A 118 1.25 6.48 -7.32
N VAL A 119 1.21 6.16 -6.03
CA VAL A 119 0.20 5.34 -5.38
C VAL A 119 -0.30 6.12 -4.18
N ALA A 120 -1.60 6.31 -4.12
CA ALA A 120 -2.29 6.98 -3.02
C ALA A 120 -3.32 6.03 -2.40
N GLY A 121 -3.54 6.15 -1.11
CA GLY A 121 -4.55 5.40 -0.38
C GLY A 121 -5.38 6.38 0.45
N GLU A 122 -6.57 6.68 -0.02
CA GLU A 122 -7.50 7.56 0.67
C GLU A 122 -8.45 6.73 1.55
N ASP A 123 -8.51 7.07 2.83
CA ASP A 123 -9.47 6.48 3.75
C ASP A 123 -10.81 7.20 3.66
N LEU A 124 -11.86 6.44 3.37
CA LEU A 124 -13.20 6.96 3.13
C LEU A 124 -14.20 6.51 4.18
N VAL A 125 -15.11 7.40 4.54
CA VAL A 125 -16.27 7.08 5.37
C VAL A 125 -17.54 7.57 4.70
N GLN A 126 -18.60 6.78 4.80
CA GLN A 126 -19.94 7.21 4.37
C GLN A 126 -20.68 7.78 5.56
N GLY A 127 -21.11 9.04 5.45
CA GLY A 127 -21.91 9.72 6.45
C GLY A 127 -23.35 9.18 6.51
N GLN A 128 -24.09 9.61 7.53
CA GLN A 128 -25.49 9.23 7.68
C GLN A 128 -26.39 9.76 6.54
N ASP A 129 -25.95 10.81 5.88
CA ASP A 129 -26.56 11.41 4.68
C ASP A 129 -26.27 10.64 3.38
N GLY A 130 -25.49 9.54 3.48
CA GLY A 130 -25.03 8.75 2.35
C GLY A 130 -23.87 9.36 1.57
N GLN A 131 -23.35 10.52 1.96
CA GLN A 131 -22.22 11.14 1.30
C GLN A 131 -20.89 10.49 1.74
N TRP A 132 -19.95 10.42 0.78
CA TRP A 132 -18.61 9.94 1.06
C TRP A 132 -17.67 11.08 1.43
N TRP A 133 -16.91 10.86 2.49
CA TRP A 133 -15.94 11.81 3.03
C TRP A 133 -14.58 11.18 3.08
N VAL A 134 -13.55 11.95 2.72
CA VAL A 134 -12.14 11.53 2.90
C VAL A 134 -11.74 11.85 4.33
N LEU A 135 -11.24 10.85 5.05
CA LEU A 135 -10.70 11.00 6.40
C LEU A 135 -9.22 11.38 6.36
N GLU A 136 -8.46 10.68 5.55
CA GLU A 136 -7.02 10.95 5.38
C GLU A 136 -6.53 10.53 3.99
N ASP A 137 -5.36 11.06 3.63
CA ASP A 137 -4.64 10.73 2.40
C ASP A 137 -3.30 10.08 2.74
N ASN A 138 -3.15 8.81 2.42
CA ASN A 138 -1.89 8.08 2.56
C ASN A 138 -1.10 8.16 1.26
N LEU A 139 -0.16 9.11 1.15
CA LEU A 139 0.62 9.36 -0.07
C LEU A 139 2.03 8.77 -0.02
N ARG A 140 2.51 8.41 1.18
CA ARG A 140 3.91 8.00 1.35
C ARG A 140 4.10 6.50 1.14
N ILE A 141 3.39 5.68 1.90
CA ILE A 141 3.48 4.21 1.88
C ILE A 141 2.10 3.56 2.05
N PRO A 142 1.12 3.85 1.16
CA PRO A 142 -0.20 3.26 1.27
C PRO A 142 -0.16 1.75 1.17
N SER A 143 -1.09 1.06 1.84
CA SER A 143 -1.16 -0.40 1.87
C SER A 143 -2.58 -0.91 1.89
N GLY A 144 -2.71 -2.23 1.70
CA GLY A 144 -3.97 -2.93 1.85
C GLY A 144 -4.58 -3.44 0.55
N ALA A 145 -4.06 -3.07 -0.62
CA ALA A 145 -4.63 -3.45 -1.91
C ALA A 145 -4.72 -4.98 -2.13
N SER A 146 -3.81 -5.75 -1.56
CA SER A 146 -3.79 -7.21 -1.68
C SER A 146 -4.98 -7.88 -1.00
N TYR A 147 -5.46 -7.34 0.11
CA TYR A 147 -6.55 -7.93 0.88
C TYR A 147 -7.87 -7.96 0.12
N PRO A 148 -8.37 -6.87 -0.51
CA PRO A 148 -9.58 -6.94 -1.32
C PRO A 148 -9.40 -7.78 -2.59
N LEU A 149 -8.19 -7.86 -3.16
CA LEU A 149 -7.89 -8.77 -4.27
C LEU A 149 -8.06 -10.23 -3.84
N PHE A 150 -7.47 -10.59 -2.71
CA PHE A 150 -7.58 -11.94 -2.16
C PHE A 150 -9.00 -12.24 -1.65
N ALA A 151 -9.67 -11.27 -1.03
CA ALA A 151 -11.07 -11.40 -0.61
C ALA A 151 -11.99 -11.72 -1.80
N ARG A 152 -11.76 -11.09 -2.95
CA ARG A 152 -12.50 -11.38 -4.19
C ARG A 152 -12.26 -12.81 -4.68
N ASP A 153 -11.06 -13.35 -4.52
CA ASP A 153 -10.76 -14.73 -4.87
C ASP A 153 -11.45 -15.72 -3.92
N ILE A 154 -11.54 -15.41 -2.63
CA ILE A 154 -12.34 -16.18 -1.65
C ILE A 154 -13.82 -16.18 -2.04
N GLU A 155 -14.38 -14.99 -2.28
CA GLU A 155 -15.80 -14.86 -2.66
C GLU A 155 -16.15 -15.76 -3.85
N ARG A 156 -15.35 -15.73 -4.90
CA ARG A 156 -15.59 -16.53 -6.11
C ARG A 156 -15.48 -18.02 -5.89
N ARG A 157 -14.56 -18.47 -5.04
CA ARG A 157 -14.29 -19.90 -4.84
C ARG A 157 -15.12 -20.52 -3.73
N ILE A 158 -15.37 -19.80 -2.66
CA ILE A 158 -15.96 -20.36 -1.45
C ILE A 158 -17.41 -19.89 -1.28
N THR A 159 -17.72 -18.65 -1.65
CA THR A 159 -19.05 -18.06 -1.46
C THR A 159 -19.69 -17.50 -2.75
N PRO A 160 -19.65 -18.24 -3.88
CA PRO A 160 -20.18 -17.73 -5.15
C PRO A 160 -21.68 -17.47 -5.11
N SER A 161 -22.40 -18.09 -4.19
CA SER A 161 -23.85 -17.91 -3.96
C SER A 161 -24.21 -16.54 -3.41
N LEU A 162 -23.25 -15.80 -2.85
CA LEU A 162 -23.51 -14.45 -2.32
C LEU A 162 -23.74 -13.40 -3.41
N SER A 163 -23.22 -13.63 -4.62
CA SER A 163 -23.34 -12.69 -5.74
C SER A 163 -23.79 -13.38 -7.04
N PRO A 164 -24.85 -14.22 -7.03
CA PRO A 164 -25.14 -15.12 -8.15
C PRO A 164 -25.56 -14.41 -9.43
N ASN A 165 -26.09 -13.18 -9.36
CA ASN A 165 -26.62 -12.44 -10.50
C ASN A 165 -26.17 -10.97 -10.56
N VAL A 166 -25.13 -10.61 -9.83
CA VAL A 166 -24.60 -9.26 -9.79
C VAL A 166 -23.36 -9.15 -10.64
N ARG A 167 -23.35 -8.23 -11.60
CA ARG A 167 -22.15 -7.91 -12.37
C ARG A 167 -21.26 -6.99 -11.53
N VAL A 168 -20.19 -7.54 -11.00
CA VAL A 168 -19.21 -6.80 -10.18
C VAL A 168 -18.01 -6.40 -11.04
N ARG A 169 -17.56 -5.15 -10.93
CA ARG A 169 -16.29 -4.70 -11.56
C ARG A 169 -15.12 -5.54 -11.06
N ASP A 170 -14.24 -5.88 -11.98
CA ASP A 170 -13.08 -6.70 -11.65
C ASP A 170 -11.94 -5.82 -11.09
N ASN A 171 -11.40 -6.23 -9.96
CA ASN A 171 -10.25 -5.59 -9.33
C ASN A 171 -8.93 -6.36 -9.55
N ARG A 172 -8.97 -7.53 -10.18
CA ARG A 172 -7.78 -8.41 -10.39
C ARG A 172 -6.72 -7.77 -11.27
N ASP A 173 -7.09 -6.74 -12.03
CA ASP A 173 -6.18 -6.04 -12.92
C ASP A 173 -5.27 -5.04 -12.19
N TYR A 174 -5.51 -4.76 -10.91
CA TYR A 174 -4.71 -3.81 -10.12
C TYR A 174 -3.18 -4.00 -10.19
N PRO A 175 -2.63 -5.22 -10.17
CA PRO A 175 -1.18 -5.40 -10.29
C PRO A 175 -0.59 -4.90 -11.61
N ARG A 176 -1.36 -4.86 -12.68
CA ARG A 176 -0.90 -4.39 -14.00
C ARG A 176 -0.60 -2.88 -14.01
N PRO A 177 -1.52 -1.97 -13.65
CA PRO A 177 -1.21 -0.55 -13.56
C PRO A 177 -0.13 -0.25 -12.52
N LEU A 178 -0.06 -1.00 -11.41
CA LEU A 178 1.03 -0.86 -10.46
C LEU A 178 2.39 -1.16 -11.10
N ARG A 179 2.50 -2.28 -11.84
CA ARG A 179 3.71 -2.60 -12.62
C ARG A 179 4.03 -1.53 -13.67
N GLN A 180 3.01 -1.02 -14.37
CA GLN A 180 3.20 0.04 -15.38
C GLN A 180 3.75 1.32 -14.74
N SER A 181 3.28 1.70 -13.57
CA SER A 181 3.81 2.84 -12.82
C SER A 181 5.28 2.64 -12.45
N MET A 182 5.66 1.44 -11.99
CA MET A 182 7.06 1.13 -11.70
C MET A 182 7.95 1.22 -12.95
N VAL A 183 7.50 0.66 -14.08
CA VAL A 183 8.22 0.73 -15.36
C VAL A 183 8.32 2.17 -15.88
N PHE A 184 7.29 2.98 -15.68
CA PHE A 184 7.30 4.40 -16.05
C PHE A 184 8.39 5.18 -15.29
N VAL A 185 8.57 4.90 -14.00
CA VAL A 185 9.60 5.55 -13.18
C VAL A 185 11.01 5.12 -13.60
N SER A 186 11.19 3.89 -14.02
CA SER A 186 12.50 3.37 -14.43
C SER A 186 12.39 2.37 -15.59
N PRO A 187 12.34 2.87 -16.83
CA PRO A 187 12.13 2.01 -18.00
C PRO A 187 13.28 1.03 -18.29
N ASN A 188 14.50 1.31 -17.80
CA ASN A 188 15.71 0.54 -18.09
C ASN A 188 16.21 -0.34 -16.93
N GLY A 189 15.41 -0.52 -15.88
CA GLY A 189 15.80 -1.28 -14.69
C GLY A 189 14.86 -2.43 -14.37
N SER A 190 15.38 -3.43 -13.66
CA SER A 190 14.54 -4.42 -13.01
C SER A 190 13.79 -3.80 -11.83
N THR A 191 12.60 -4.30 -11.58
CA THR A 191 11.79 -3.88 -10.44
C THR A 191 12.12 -4.75 -9.24
N ALA A 192 12.39 -4.13 -8.10
CA ALA A 192 12.47 -4.81 -6.81
C ALA A 192 11.42 -4.24 -5.86
N ALA A 193 10.83 -5.11 -5.07
CA ALA A 193 9.91 -4.75 -4.00
C ALA A 193 10.50 -5.21 -2.67
N PRO A 194 11.28 -4.38 -1.97
CA PRO A 194 11.78 -4.73 -0.66
C PRO A 194 10.64 -4.72 0.36
N PRO A 195 10.36 -5.85 1.03
CA PRO A 195 9.46 -5.87 2.17
C PRO A 195 10.16 -5.25 3.39
N PRO A 196 9.39 -4.64 4.28
CA PRO A 196 9.86 -4.36 5.62
C PRO A 196 9.91 -5.70 6.35
N GLY A 197 11.06 -6.29 6.59
CA GLY A 197 11.31 -7.50 7.37
C GLY A 197 10.17 -8.52 7.52
N ARG A 198 10.47 -9.76 7.85
CA ARG A 198 9.48 -10.85 8.00
C ARG A 198 8.43 -10.64 9.09
N TYR A 199 8.68 -9.71 10.00
CA TYR A 199 7.81 -9.38 11.13
C TYR A 199 6.90 -8.17 10.88
N ASN A 200 6.84 -7.66 9.64
CA ASN A 200 5.92 -6.59 9.31
C ASN A 200 4.48 -7.11 9.24
N SER A 201 3.54 -6.34 9.79
CA SER A 201 2.11 -6.64 9.78
C SER A 201 1.53 -6.86 8.37
N ALA A 202 2.16 -6.31 7.36
CA ALA A 202 1.73 -6.37 5.97
C ALA A 202 2.63 -7.27 5.09
N PHE A 203 3.39 -8.22 5.66
CA PHE A 203 4.26 -9.10 4.88
C PHE A 203 3.51 -9.85 3.77
N PHE A 204 2.29 -10.33 4.06
CA PHE A 204 1.43 -10.95 3.06
C PHE A 204 1.27 -10.07 1.81
N GLU A 205 0.97 -8.77 2.01
CA GLU A 205 0.76 -7.82 0.92
C GLU A 205 1.99 -7.71 0.02
N HIS A 206 3.19 -7.63 0.61
CA HIS A 206 4.42 -7.49 -0.17
C HIS A 206 4.70 -8.71 -1.02
N ALA A 207 4.58 -9.90 -0.43
CA ALA A 207 4.77 -11.15 -1.13
C ALA A 207 3.74 -11.32 -2.26
N TYR A 208 2.47 -11.01 -1.98
CA TYR A 208 1.38 -11.08 -2.93
C TYR A 208 1.58 -10.11 -4.12
N LEU A 209 1.87 -8.84 -3.84
CA LEU A 209 2.06 -7.85 -4.90
C LEU A 209 3.35 -8.09 -5.69
N ALA A 210 4.43 -8.52 -5.05
CA ALA A 210 5.66 -8.90 -5.75
C ALA A 210 5.39 -10.05 -6.75
N GLU A 211 4.71 -11.11 -6.31
CA GLU A 211 4.31 -12.21 -7.19
C GLU A 211 3.45 -11.73 -8.37
N LYS A 212 2.40 -10.94 -8.09
CA LYS A 212 1.44 -10.50 -9.11
C LYS A 212 2.02 -9.47 -10.09
N THR A 213 2.98 -8.66 -9.66
CA THR A 213 3.65 -7.69 -10.54
C THR A 213 4.89 -8.25 -11.23
N GLY A 214 5.41 -9.40 -10.77
CA GLY A 214 6.67 -9.96 -11.21
C GLY A 214 7.89 -9.17 -10.73
N ALA A 215 7.74 -8.38 -9.66
CA ALA A 215 8.85 -7.73 -9.00
C ALA A 215 9.61 -8.74 -8.11
N ALA A 216 10.93 -8.59 -8.02
CA ALA A 216 11.70 -9.37 -7.06
C ALA A 216 11.36 -8.94 -5.63
N LEU A 217 11.03 -9.90 -4.77
CA LEU A 217 10.88 -9.67 -3.34
C LEU A 217 12.29 -9.65 -2.74
N ALA A 218 12.74 -8.48 -2.27
CA ALA A 218 14.09 -8.28 -1.77
C ALA A 218 14.06 -7.76 -0.33
N PHE A 219 14.83 -8.37 0.56
CA PHE A 219 15.06 -7.86 1.90
C PHE A 219 16.21 -6.83 1.89
N PRO A 220 16.37 -5.99 2.93
CA PRO A 220 17.48 -5.03 2.98
C PRO A 220 18.85 -5.69 2.78
N GLU A 221 19.05 -6.90 3.29
CA GLU A 221 20.26 -7.70 3.15
C GLU A 221 20.52 -8.21 1.74
N ASP A 222 19.48 -8.29 0.90
CA ASP A 222 19.59 -8.68 -0.51
C ASP A 222 19.97 -7.49 -1.42
N LEU A 223 20.03 -6.28 -0.85
CA LEU A 223 20.29 -5.06 -1.60
C LEU A 223 21.71 -4.57 -1.34
N GLU A 224 22.39 -4.17 -2.40
CA GLU A 224 23.72 -3.58 -2.36
C GLU A 224 23.74 -2.29 -3.17
N VAL A 225 24.47 -1.28 -2.68
CA VAL A 225 24.70 -0.03 -3.42
C VAL A 225 26.16 -0.01 -3.89
N VAL A 226 26.36 0.05 -5.21
CA VAL A 226 27.67 0.16 -5.84
C VAL A 226 27.62 1.31 -6.84
N ASP A 227 28.55 2.25 -6.76
CA ASP A 227 28.63 3.42 -7.65
C ASP A 227 27.29 4.16 -7.81
N ASN A 228 26.63 4.44 -6.70
CA ASN A 228 25.30 5.09 -6.65
C ASN A 228 24.20 4.35 -7.42
N LYS A 229 24.33 3.05 -7.58
CA LYS A 229 23.34 2.18 -8.21
C LYS A 229 22.96 1.06 -7.24
N VAL A 230 21.66 0.78 -7.16
CA VAL A 230 21.15 -0.31 -6.34
C VAL A 230 21.18 -1.61 -7.12
N TYR A 231 21.61 -2.66 -6.49
CA TYR A 231 21.62 -4.03 -7.02
C TYR A 231 20.88 -4.95 -6.06
N PHE A 232 20.18 -5.91 -6.63
CA PHE A 232 19.57 -7.03 -5.93
C PHE A 232 20.42 -8.29 -6.16
N LEU A 233 20.69 -9.00 -5.07
CA LEU A 233 21.37 -10.30 -5.09
C LEU A 233 20.35 -11.42 -5.10
N ASP A 234 20.31 -12.22 -6.15
CA ASP A 234 19.45 -13.40 -6.17
C ASP A 234 20.05 -14.55 -5.35
N TYR A 235 19.29 -15.62 -5.14
CA TYR A 235 19.73 -16.79 -4.37
C TYR A 235 20.98 -17.49 -4.92
N ALA A 236 21.32 -17.22 -6.18
CA ALA A 236 22.56 -17.73 -6.80
C ALA A 236 23.73 -16.74 -6.64
N GLY A 237 23.55 -15.64 -5.93
CA GLY A 237 24.54 -14.59 -5.74
C GLY A 237 24.75 -13.70 -6.97
N ARG A 238 23.86 -13.75 -7.95
CA ARG A 238 23.97 -12.91 -9.15
C ARG A 238 23.41 -11.53 -8.86
N LYS A 239 24.12 -10.51 -9.31
CA LYS A 239 23.72 -9.10 -9.17
C LYS A 239 22.81 -8.70 -10.32
N HIS A 240 21.63 -8.16 -9.97
CA HIS A 240 20.69 -7.57 -10.88
C HIS A 240 20.53 -6.10 -10.57
N ARG A 241 20.73 -5.21 -11.56
CA ARG A 241 20.53 -3.78 -11.33
C ARG A 241 19.07 -3.47 -11.06
N VAL A 242 18.81 -2.79 -9.96
CA VAL A 242 17.49 -2.31 -9.59
C VAL A 242 17.26 -0.93 -10.19
N GLY A 243 16.20 -0.77 -10.95
CA GLY A 243 15.81 0.52 -11.53
C GLY A 243 14.76 1.23 -10.68
N VAL A 244 13.88 0.48 -10.04
CA VAL A 244 12.84 1.03 -9.17
C VAL A 244 12.64 0.13 -7.95
N VAL A 245 12.41 0.76 -6.82
CA VAL A 245 12.10 0.10 -5.54
C VAL A 245 10.70 0.47 -5.13
N TYR A 246 9.79 -0.51 -5.07
CA TYR A 246 8.46 -0.33 -4.47
C TYR A 246 8.54 -0.66 -2.99
N ARG A 247 8.73 0.36 -2.17
CA ARG A 247 9.03 0.21 -0.74
C ARG A 247 7.80 0.34 0.15
N ARG A 248 7.92 -0.30 1.32
CA ARG A 248 6.98 -0.18 2.44
C ARG A 248 7.69 0.18 3.76
N LEU A 249 8.97 0.53 3.65
CA LEU A 249 9.76 1.07 4.75
C LEU A 249 9.72 2.59 4.72
N SER A 250 9.66 3.21 5.88
CA SER A 250 9.84 4.65 6.03
C SER A 250 11.27 5.05 5.68
N ASP A 251 11.45 6.32 5.30
CA ASP A 251 12.73 6.83 4.79
C ASP A 251 13.85 6.71 5.81
N GLU A 252 13.54 6.92 7.09
CA GLU A 252 14.48 6.81 8.21
C GLU A 252 15.09 5.42 8.39
N TYR A 253 14.43 4.37 7.90
CA TYR A 253 14.97 3.00 7.91
C TYR A 253 15.85 2.68 6.69
N LEU A 254 15.70 3.46 5.61
CA LEU A 254 16.52 3.30 4.41
C LEU A 254 17.85 4.04 4.55
N ASP A 255 17.79 5.29 5.01
CA ASP A 255 18.97 6.12 5.26
C ASP A 255 18.79 6.94 6.55
N PRO A 256 19.11 6.34 7.71
CA PRO A 256 18.97 7.00 8.99
C PRO A 256 19.86 8.24 9.13
N PHE A 257 20.97 8.33 8.39
CA PHE A 257 21.85 9.50 8.45
C PHE A 257 21.28 10.71 7.70
N ALA A 258 20.59 10.48 6.58
CA ALA A 258 19.99 11.55 5.80
C ALA A 258 18.66 12.03 6.39
N PHE A 259 17.85 11.10 6.94
CA PHE A 259 16.48 11.38 7.36
C PHE A 259 16.27 11.44 8.87
N ASN A 260 17.19 10.87 9.66
CA ASN A 260 17.13 10.96 11.13
C ASN A 260 18.50 10.75 11.78
N PRO A 261 19.38 11.76 11.81
CA PRO A 261 20.73 11.66 12.34
C PRO A 261 20.78 11.36 13.85
N ASP A 262 19.75 11.73 14.61
CA ASP A 262 19.73 11.62 16.07
C ASP A 262 19.30 10.26 16.63
N ARG A 263 18.87 9.34 15.78
CA ARG A 263 18.42 8.00 16.22
C ARG A 263 19.59 7.04 16.47
N SER A 264 20.39 7.33 17.48
CA SER A 264 21.44 6.42 17.96
C SER A 264 20.93 5.08 18.49
N GLU A 265 19.68 5.01 18.95
CA GLU A 265 19.07 3.78 19.45
C GLU A 265 18.57 2.84 18.35
N GLU A 266 18.12 3.36 17.20
CA GLU A 266 17.69 2.51 16.08
C GLU A 266 18.84 1.89 15.30
N ARG A 267 20.07 2.35 15.51
CA ARG A 267 21.30 1.63 15.09
C ARG A 267 21.40 0.25 15.68
N ARG A 268 20.75 -0.04 16.82
CA ARG A 268 20.71 -1.36 17.44
C ARG A 268 19.83 -2.32 16.65
N VAL A 269 18.67 -1.87 16.17
CA VAL A 269 17.76 -2.72 15.36
C VAL A 269 18.41 -3.12 14.04
N GLY A 270 19.14 -2.22 13.38
CA GLY A 270 19.88 -2.53 12.17
C GLY A 270 21.10 -3.46 12.40
N LYS A 271 21.63 -3.54 13.63
CA LYS A 271 22.70 -4.49 14.00
C LYS A 271 22.15 -5.86 14.38
N GLU A 272 20.98 -5.93 14.97
CA GLU A 272 20.29 -7.19 15.29
C GLU A 272 19.76 -7.91 14.05
N CYS A 273 19.53 -7.19 12.95
CA CYS A 273 19.27 -7.80 11.64
C CYS A 273 20.52 -8.33 10.92
N ARG A 274 21.71 -8.18 11.51
CA ARG A 274 22.99 -8.66 10.94
C ARG A 274 23.61 -9.83 11.70
N SER A 275 22.91 -10.39 12.69
CA SER A 275 23.35 -11.58 13.43
C SER A 275 22.43 -12.78 13.19
#